data_05adb880f3b9368031c886419db89040
#
_entry.id   05adb880f3b9368031c886419db89040
#
_cell.length_a   1.000
_cell.length_b   1.000
_cell.length_c   1.000
_cell.angle_alpha   90.00
_cell.angle_beta   90.00
_cell.angle_gamma   90.00
#
_symmetry.space_group_name_H-M   'P 1'
#
loop_
_entity.id
_entity.type
_entity.pdbx_description
1 polymer ?
#
loop_
_entity_poly.entity_id
_entity_poly.type
_entity_poly.pdbx_seq_one_letter_code
_entity_poly.pdbx_strand_id
1 'polypeptide(L)'
;MNEAEILDYLTTQGIDYEYQRHPAVLTMDEAERLALPHPECEARNLFVRESRTHRYFLLTAHARVDLKAFSRQQGLRSLSFASADELREILWLE
;
A
#
# COMPACT_ATOMS: atom_id res chain seq x y z
N MET A 1 10.46 5.01 -7.05
CA MET A 1 11.55 4.16 -6.52
C MET A 1 11.22 2.69 -6.76
N ASN A 2 12.18 1.94 -7.22
CA ASN A 2 12.04 0.49 -7.33
C ASN A 2 12.51 -0.19 -6.03
N GLU A 3 12.41 -1.51 -5.99
CA GLU A 3 12.80 -2.30 -4.81
C GLU A 3 14.24 -2.05 -4.38
N ALA A 4 15.18 -2.10 -5.31
CA ALA A 4 16.59 -1.91 -5.00
C ALA A 4 16.87 -0.51 -4.43
N GLU A 5 16.25 0.51 -4.97
CA GLU A 5 16.39 1.88 -4.49
C GLU A 5 15.82 2.07 -3.08
N ILE A 6 14.69 1.41 -2.77
CA ILE A 6 14.08 1.47 -1.44
C ILE A 6 14.99 0.80 -0.41
N LEU A 7 15.53 -0.38 -0.72
CA LEU A 7 16.43 -1.09 0.17
C LEU A 7 17.71 -0.29 0.43
N ASP A 8 18.25 0.33 -0.60
CA ASP A 8 19.42 1.19 -0.50
C ASP A 8 19.13 2.43 0.37
N TYR A 9 17.98 3.04 0.19
CA TYR A 9 17.54 4.17 1.01
C TYR A 9 17.46 3.80 2.50
N LEU A 10 16.86 2.66 2.82
CA LEU A 10 16.73 2.18 4.20
C LEU A 10 18.12 1.95 4.83
N THR A 11 19.04 1.35 4.08
CA THR A 11 20.40 1.12 4.52
C THR A 11 21.14 2.44 4.77
N THR A 12 20.99 3.39 3.86
CA THR A 12 21.63 4.71 3.96
C THR A 12 21.14 5.48 5.20
N GLN A 13 19.85 5.33 5.54
CA GLN A 13 19.28 5.97 6.73
C GLN A 13 19.56 5.22 8.03
N GLY A 14 20.28 4.12 7.98
CA GLY A 14 20.59 3.31 9.15
C GLY A 14 19.40 2.61 9.75
N ILE A 15 18.38 2.31 8.94
CA ILE A 15 17.18 1.62 9.37
C ILE A 15 17.37 0.11 9.24
N ASP A 16 17.23 -0.62 10.35
CA ASP A 16 17.25 -2.08 10.32
C ASP A 16 15.94 -2.61 9.73
N TYR A 17 16.06 -3.62 8.86
CA TYR A 17 14.90 -4.24 8.25
C TYR A 17 15.18 -5.71 7.95
N GLU A 18 14.10 -6.49 7.84
CA GLU A 18 14.14 -7.85 7.28
C GLU A 18 13.50 -7.82 5.90
N TYR A 19 14.18 -8.44 4.94
CA TYR A 19 13.71 -8.49 3.57
C TYR A 19 13.30 -9.92 3.21
N GLN A 20 12.09 -10.07 2.72
CA GLN A 20 11.53 -11.36 2.35
C GLN A 20 10.92 -11.29 0.96
N ARG A 21 11.39 -12.13 0.05
CA ARG A 21 10.77 -12.31 -1.25
C ARG A 21 9.66 -13.34 -1.17
N HIS A 22 8.60 -13.10 -1.88
CA HIS A 22 7.48 -14.03 -2.00
C HIS A 22 6.85 -13.92 -3.38
N PRO A 23 6.07 -14.94 -3.81
CA PRO A 23 5.32 -14.84 -5.07
C PRO A 23 4.35 -13.66 -5.05
N ALA A 24 4.04 -13.12 -6.24
CA ALA A 24 3.06 -12.06 -6.38
C ALA A 24 1.70 -12.54 -5.86
N VAL A 25 1.04 -11.66 -5.08
CA VAL A 25 -0.30 -11.90 -4.55
C VAL A 25 -1.23 -10.84 -5.08
N LEU A 26 -2.43 -11.26 -5.48
CA LEU A 26 -3.44 -10.36 -6.06
C LEU A 26 -4.62 -10.13 -5.13
N THR A 27 -4.79 -10.95 -4.10
CA THR A 27 -5.88 -10.84 -3.14
C THR A 27 -5.36 -10.86 -1.71
N MET A 28 -6.17 -10.38 -0.79
CA MET A 28 -5.85 -10.41 0.64
C MET A 28 -5.77 -11.85 1.16
N ASP A 29 -6.62 -12.73 0.65
CA ASP A 29 -6.58 -14.16 1.03
C ASP A 29 -5.27 -14.81 0.65
N GLU A 30 -4.76 -14.51 -0.54
CA GLU A 30 -3.44 -14.99 -0.98
C GLU A 30 -2.32 -14.43 -0.10
N ALA A 31 -2.41 -13.15 0.27
CA ALA A 31 -1.43 -12.51 1.16
C ALA A 31 -1.44 -13.15 2.55
N GLU A 32 -2.61 -13.48 3.09
CA GLU A 32 -2.75 -14.12 4.40
C GLU A 32 -2.18 -15.54 4.44
N ARG A 33 -2.15 -16.23 3.29
CA ARG A 33 -1.58 -17.58 3.18
C ARG A 33 -0.05 -17.60 3.18
N LEU A 34 0.58 -16.46 3.00
CA LEU A 34 2.04 -16.36 3.08
C LEU A 34 2.47 -16.44 4.53
N ALA A 35 3.35 -17.38 4.84
CA ALA A 35 3.92 -17.51 6.18
C ALA A 35 5.14 -16.58 6.30
N LEU A 36 4.89 -15.28 6.37
CA LEU A 36 5.94 -14.27 6.51
C LEU A 36 6.32 -14.09 7.99
N PRO A 37 7.58 -13.71 8.27
CA PRO A 37 7.99 -13.41 9.65
C PRO A 37 7.28 -12.15 10.16
N HIS A 38 7.09 -12.08 11.47
CA HIS A 38 6.49 -10.93 12.15
C HIS A 38 5.09 -10.56 11.67
N PRO A 39 4.12 -11.50 11.70
CA PRO A 39 2.75 -11.20 11.26
C PRO A 39 2.09 -10.06 12.04
N GLU A 40 2.50 -9.84 13.29
CA GLU A 40 2.03 -8.74 14.12
C GLU A 40 2.44 -7.35 13.61
N CYS A 41 3.44 -7.30 12.75
CA CYS A 41 3.96 -6.06 12.15
C CYS A 41 3.39 -5.80 10.75
N GLU A 42 2.56 -6.70 10.24
CA GLU A 42 2.00 -6.54 8.90
C GLU A 42 1.06 -5.34 8.83
N ALA A 43 1.19 -4.57 7.77
CA ALA A 43 0.31 -3.46 7.46
C ALA A 43 -0.13 -3.54 6.01
N ARG A 44 -1.35 -3.07 5.75
CA ARG A 44 -1.93 -2.99 4.41
C ARG A 44 -1.82 -1.57 3.91
N ASN A 45 -1.32 -1.42 2.69
CA ASN A 45 -1.20 -0.12 2.04
C ASN A 45 -2.12 -0.10 0.83
N LEU A 46 -3.04 0.85 0.81
CA LEU A 46 -3.99 1.03 -0.29
C LEU A 46 -3.82 2.43 -0.85
N PHE A 47 -3.54 2.53 -2.13
CA PHE A 47 -3.49 3.81 -2.83
C PHE A 47 -4.75 3.98 -3.65
N VAL A 48 -5.57 4.95 -3.25
CA VAL A 48 -6.91 5.16 -3.82
C VAL A 48 -7.08 6.60 -4.28
N ARG A 49 -8.03 6.80 -5.19
CA ARG A 49 -8.41 8.13 -5.66
C ARG A 49 -9.91 8.32 -5.59
N GLU A 50 -10.33 9.56 -5.42
CA GLU A 50 -11.73 9.95 -5.55
C GLU A 50 -12.12 10.02 -7.02
N SER A 51 -13.30 9.47 -7.38
CA SER A 51 -13.66 9.19 -8.77
C SER A 51 -13.80 10.41 -9.69
N ARG A 52 -14.07 11.60 -9.17
CA ARG A 52 -14.32 12.82 -9.98
C ARG A 52 -13.36 13.95 -9.70
N THR A 53 -12.39 13.73 -8.85
CA THR A 53 -11.39 14.74 -8.50
C THR A 53 -10.01 14.12 -8.63
N HIS A 54 -8.97 14.93 -8.52
CA HIS A 54 -7.59 14.43 -8.48
C HIS A 54 -7.09 14.30 -7.05
N ARG A 55 -7.97 13.92 -6.12
CA ARG A 55 -7.60 13.68 -4.74
C ARG A 55 -7.20 12.22 -4.54
N TYR A 56 -6.03 12.02 -3.97
CA TYR A 56 -5.45 10.70 -3.73
C TYR A 56 -5.24 10.50 -2.24
N PHE A 57 -5.35 9.25 -1.82
CA PHE A 57 -5.14 8.86 -0.42
C PHE A 57 -4.29 7.60 -0.36
N LEU A 58 -3.28 7.62 0.48
CA LEU A 58 -2.53 6.43 0.84
C LEU A 58 -3.00 5.98 2.21
N LEU A 59 -3.66 4.84 2.27
CA LEU A 59 -4.21 4.29 3.50
C LEU A 59 -3.33 3.16 3.99
N THR A 60 -2.91 3.23 5.25
CA THR A 60 -2.13 2.17 5.89
C THR A 60 -2.91 1.68 7.10
N ALA A 61 -3.18 0.38 7.19
CA ALA A 61 -3.97 -0.19 8.26
C ALA A 61 -3.54 -1.61 8.59
N HIS A 62 -3.78 -2.02 9.84
CA HIS A 62 -3.53 -3.39 10.28
C HIS A 62 -4.71 -4.32 10.04
N ALA A 63 -5.88 -3.78 9.72
CA ALA A 63 -7.10 -4.53 9.48
C ALA A 63 -7.67 -4.19 8.11
N ARG A 64 -8.66 -4.99 7.68
CA ARG A 64 -9.36 -4.72 6.43
C ARG A 64 -10.01 -3.34 6.46
N VAL A 65 -9.82 -2.56 5.40
CA VAL A 65 -10.38 -1.21 5.29
C VAL A 65 -11.70 -1.26 4.54
N ASP A 66 -12.74 -0.67 5.14
CA ASP A 66 -14.01 -0.44 4.47
C ASP A 66 -13.95 0.92 3.77
N LEU A 67 -13.71 0.90 2.45
CA LEU A 67 -13.57 2.12 1.66
C LEU A 67 -14.87 2.93 1.60
N LYS A 68 -16.03 2.27 1.65
CA LYS A 68 -17.34 2.96 1.66
C LYS A 68 -17.52 3.75 2.97
N ALA A 69 -17.19 3.14 4.09
CA ALA A 69 -17.25 3.80 5.39
C ALA A 69 -16.27 4.96 5.45
N PHE A 70 -15.04 4.76 4.98
CA PHE A 70 -14.04 5.81 4.91
C PHE A 70 -14.52 6.98 4.04
N SER A 71 -15.08 6.71 2.87
CA SER A 71 -15.63 7.74 1.98
C SER A 71 -16.70 8.58 2.67
N ARG A 72 -17.61 7.94 3.39
CA ARG A 72 -18.67 8.63 4.12
C ARG A 72 -18.14 9.50 5.25
N GLN A 73 -17.20 8.98 6.03
CA GLN A 73 -16.59 9.72 7.14
C GLN A 73 -15.86 10.98 6.68
N GLN A 74 -15.22 10.91 5.51
CA GLN A 74 -14.46 12.02 4.96
C GLN A 74 -15.25 12.92 4.02
N GLY A 75 -16.53 12.64 3.80
CA GLY A 75 -17.37 13.40 2.88
C GLY A 75 -16.90 13.27 1.43
N LEU A 76 -16.32 12.16 1.08
CA LEU A 76 -15.80 11.89 -0.25
C LEU A 76 -16.84 11.19 -1.11
N ARG A 77 -16.65 11.29 -2.42
CA ARG A 77 -17.38 10.48 -3.38
C ARG A 77 -16.76 9.09 -3.46
N SER A 78 -17.24 8.29 -4.40
CA SER A 78 -16.74 6.94 -4.62
C SER A 78 -15.23 6.89 -4.76
N LEU A 79 -14.58 5.98 -4.06
CA LEU A 79 -13.15 5.72 -4.14
C LEU A 79 -12.88 4.49 -5.00
N SER A 80 -11.81 4.55 -5.79
CA SER A 80 -11.30 3.42 -6.55
C SER A 80 -9.79 3.29 -6.35
N PHE A 81 -9.24 2.10 -6.60
CA PHE A 81 -7.80 1.93 -6.55
C PHE A 81 -7.14 2.74 -7.66
N ALA A 82 -6.04 3.41 -7.32
CA ALA A 82 -5.22 4.11 -8.29
C ALA A 82 -4.48 3.09 -9.17
N SER A 83 -4.14 3.50 -10.38
CA SER A 83 -3.41 2.67 -11.33
C SER A 83 -1.92 2.58 -10.97
N ALA A 84 -1.22 1.63 -11.60
CA ALA A 84 0.23 1.53 -11.47
C ALA A 84 0.93 2.80 -11.98
N ASP A 85 0.42 3.40 -13.06
CA ASP A 85 0.96 4.65 -13.59
C ASP A 85 0.78 5.80 -12.61
N GLU A 86 -0.38 5.91 -11.98
CA GLU A 86 -0.63 6.92 -10.95
C GLU A 86 0.27 6.72 -9.73
N LEU A 87 0.50 5.48 -9.31
CA LEU A 87 1.42 5.16 -8.23
C LEU A 87 2.83 5.65 -8.54
N ARG A 88 3.30 5.42 -9.75
CA ARG A 88 4.62 5.86 -10.20
C ARG A 88 4.73 7.37 -10.26
N GLU A 89 3.73 8.04 -10.85
CA GLU A 89 3.76 9.48 -11.05
C GLU A 89 3.64 10.27 -9.75
N ILE A 90 2.82 9.80 -8.82
CA ILE A 90 2.49 10.54 -7.60
C ILE A 90 3.41 10.15 -6.45
N LEU A 91 3.67 8.86 -6.25
CA LEU A 91 4.47 8.37 -5.14
C LEU A 91 5.88 7.94 -5.54
N TRP A 92 6.19 7.92 -6.83
CA TRP A 92 7.47 7.46 -7.38
C TRP A 92 7.80 6.02 -6.97
N LEU A 93 6.79 5.17 -6.84
CA LEU A 93 6.92 3.76 -6.51
C LEU A 93 6.60 2.89 -7.73
N GLU A 94 7.23 1.75 -7.80
CA GLU A 94 7.02 0.75 -8.85
C GLU A 94 6.53 -0.57 -8.30
#